data_ea0bb9bb5db4d8979ccc96ed06bab93a
#
_entry.id   ea0bb9bb5db4d8979ccc96ed06bab93a
#
_cell.length_a   1.000
_cell.length_b   1.000
_cell.length_c   1.000
_cell.angle_alpha   90.00
_cell.angle_beta   90.00
_cell.angle_gamma   90.00
#
_symmetry.space_group_name_H-M   'P 1'
#
loop_
_entity.id
_entity.type
_entity.pdbx_description
1 polymer ?
#
loop_
_entity_poly.entity_id
_entity_poly.type
_entity_poly.pdbx_seq_one_letter_code
_entity_poly.pdbx_strand_id
1 'polypeptide(L)'
;MKKVFPYLVYAVAFPLLAIGGAFVFKDKFYAWVTIAAVLLACLPFFIRFEKKETDAKTLILIAVMIAFSVVGRFIFAPLPGFKPVTAMTVLTAMYFGSDAGFMTGALTAVISNFYFGQGPWTPFQMFSWGIIGLLAGIFAEKLKKSKVFLSIF
;
A
#
# COMPACT_ATOMS: atom_id res chain seq x y z
N MET A 1 9.11 4.28 -21.04
CA MET A 1 7.67 4.27 -20.76
C MET A 1 7.24 3.20 -19.74
N LYS A 2 7.76 1.95 -19.78
CA LYS A 2 7.33 0.86 -18.86
C LYS A 2 7.66 1.05 -17.36
N LYS A 3 8.64 1.88 -17.01
CA LYS A 3 9.02 2.16 -15.60
C LYS A 3 8.17 3.25 -14.93
N VAL A 4 7.53 4.10 -15.70
CA VAL A 4 6.75 5.24 -15.21
C VAL A 4 5.29 4.87 -14.96
N PHE A 5 4.79 3.83 -15.62
CA PHE A 5 3.39 3.39 -15.56
C PHE A 5 2.88 3.17 -14.12
N PRO A 6 3.56 2.41 -13.23
CA PRO A 6 3.05 2.20 -11.88
C PRO A 6 2.99 3.49 -11.06
N TYR A 7 3.98 4.38 -11.22
CA TYR A 7 3.96 5.66 -10.51
C TYR A 7 2.81 6.57 -10.98
N LEU A 8 2.47 6.51 -12.27
CA LEU A 8 1.35 7.26 -12.84
C LEU A 8 0.01 6.73 -12.32
N VAL A 9 -0.13 5.40 -12.18
CA VAL A 9 -1.32 4.79 -11.57
C VAL A 9 -1.47 5.22 -10.11
N TYR A 10 -0.40 5.14 -9.32
CA TYR A 10 -0.46 5.46 -7.90
C TYR A 10 -0.60 6.97 -7.64
N ALA A 11 0.07 7.81 -8.41
CA ALA A 11 0.08 9.26 -8.17
C ALA A 11 -1.08 10.01 -8.82
N VAL A 12 -1.67 9.48 -9.88
CA VAL A 12 -2.71 10.17 -10.66
C VAL A 12 -4.03 9.41 -10.64
N ALA A 13 -4.03 8.16 -11.13
CA ALA A 13 -5.29 7.43 -11.30
C ALA A 13 -5.96 7.10 -9.97
N PHE A 14 -5.17 6.73 -8.96
CA PHE A 14 -5.72 6.40 -7.64
C PHE A 14 -6.32 7.63 -6.92
N PRO A 15 -5.65 8.79 -6.80
CA PRO A 15 -6.27 9.99 -6.22
C PRO A 15 -7.49 10.47 -6.99
N LEU A 16 -7.47 10.43 -8.32
CA LEU A 16 -8.64 10.80 -9.13
C LEU A 16 -9.83 9.90 -8.85
N LEU A 17 -9.61 8.60 -8.69
CA LEU A 17 -10.67 7.65 -8.34
C LEU A 17 -11.19 7.90 -6.92
N ALA A 18 -10.32 8.14 -5.95
CA ALA A 18 -10.71 8.39 -4.57
C ALA A 18 -11.50 9.71 -4.43
N ILE A 19 -11.00 10.79 -5.03
CA ILE A 19 -11.64 12.11 -5.00
C ILE A 19 -12.92 12.10 -5.83
N GLY A 20 -12.86 11.61 -7.08
CA GLY A 20 -14.03 11.53 -7.95
C GLY A 20 -15.14 10.66 -7.35
N GLY A 21 -14.77 9.53 -6.74
CA GLY A 21 -15.71 8.67 -6.03
C GLY A 21 -16.40 9.37 -4.87
N ALA A 22 -15.67 10.15 -4.08
CA ALA A 22 -16.24 10.91 -2.97
C ALA A 22 -17.20 12.01 -3.42
N PHE A 23 -16.86 12.73 -4.50
CA PHE A 23 -17.70 13.83 -5.01
C PHE A 23 -18.93 13.35 -5.79
N VAL A 24 -18.77 12.32 -6.62
CA VAL A 24 -19.84 11.88 -7.54
C VAL A 24 -20.87 10.99 -6.83
N PHE A 25 -20.42 10.12 -5.95
CA PHE A 25 -21.30 9.06 -5.42
C PHE A 25 -21.83 9.33 -4.01
N LYS A 26 -21.44 10.43 -3.32
CA LYS A 26 -21.93 10.75 -1.97
C LYS A 26 -22.24 9.44 -1.23
N ASP A 27 -21.66 9.01 -0.28
CA ASP A 27 -21.84 7.88 0.64
C ASP A 27 -22.55 6.56 0.17
N LYS A 28 -23.28 6.58 -0.96
CA LYS A 28 -24.06 5.41 -1.41
C LYS A 28 -23.26 4.36 -2.17
N PHE A 29 -22.17 4.75 -2.86
CA PHE A 29 -21.39 3.85 -3.72
C PHE A 29 -19.95 3.68 -3.27
N TYR A 30 -19.62 4.04 -2.03
CA TYR A 30 -18.25 3.92 -1.51
C TYR A 30 -17.68 2.48 -1.64
N ALA A 31 -18.55 1.47 -1.53
CA ALA A 31 -18.12 0.07 -1.67
C ALA A 31 -17.53 -0.20 -3.07
N TRP A 32 -18.18 0.28 -4.12
CA TRP A 32 -17.71 0.13 -5.50
C TRP A 32 -16.42 0.90 -5.74
N VAL A 33 -16.32 2.12 -5.19
CA VAL A 33 -15.10 2.91 -5.25
C VAL A 33 -13.96 2.19 -4.53
N THR A 34 -14.22 1.58 -3.38
CA THR A 34 -13.23 0.80 -2.64
C THR A 34 -12.77 -0.42 -3.42
N ILE A 35 -13.69 -1.17 -4.04
CA ILE A 35 -13.34 -2.33 -4.89
C ILE A 35 -12.47 -1.88 -6.07
N ALA A 36 -12.85 -0.82 -6.76
CA ALA A 36 -12.06 -0.26 -7.86
C ALA A 36 -10.67 0.19 -7.38
N ALA A 37 -10.58 0.81 -6.20
CA ALA A 37 -9.33 1.22 -5.60
C ALA A 37 -8.43 0.02 -5.24
N VAL A 38 -8.99 -1.08 -4.73
CA VAL A 38 -8.25 -2.33 -4.46
C VAL A 38 -7.66 -2.88 -5.77
N LEU A 39 -8.47 -3.00 -6.81
CA LEU A 39 -8.02 -3.49 -8.11
C LEU A 39 -6.91 -2.59 -8.68
N LEU A 40 -7.10 -1.27 -8.60
CA LEU A 40 -6.12 -0.31 -9.08
C LEU A 40 -4.81 -0.35 -8.26
N ALA A 41 -4.89 -0.56 -6.94
CA ALA A 41 -3.71 -0.70 -6.07
C ALA A 41 -2.90 -1.96 -6.38
N CYS A 42 -3.57 -3.05 -6.71
CA CYS A 42 -2.91 -4.33 -7.01
C CYS A 42 -2.38 -4.41 -8.45
N LEU A 43 -2.98 -3.68 -9.40
CA LEU A 43 -2.68 -3.80 -10.83
C LEU A 43 -1.19 -3.61 -11.17
N PRO A 44 -0.49 -2.55 -10.76
CA PRO A 44 0.92 -2.36 -11.10
C PRO A 44 1.83 -3.43 -10.51
N PHE A 45 1.47 -3.93 -9.31
CA PHE A 45 2.19 -5.03 -8.67
C PHE A 45 2.09 -6.31 -9.51
N PHE A 46 0.88 -6.71 -9.92
CA PHE A 46 0.68 -7.91 -10.75
C PHE A 46 1.33 -7.78 -12.13
N ILE A 47 1.26 -6.61 -12.78
CA ILE A 47 1.91 -6.39 -14.07
C ILE A 47 3.44 -6.52 -13.95
N ARG A 48 4.02 -6.06 -12.85
CA ARG A 48 5.46 -6.23 -12.60
C ARG A 48 5.82 -7.64 -12.20
N PHE A 49 4.95 -8.30 -11.44
CA PHE A 49 5.10 -9.68 -11.02
C PHE A 49 5.17 -10.62 -12.21
N GLU A 50 4.26 -10.47 -13.18
CA GLU A 50 4.22 -11.30 -14.39
C GLU A 50 5.49 -11.15 -15.26
N LYS A 51 6.18 -10.01 -15.17
CA LYS A 51 7.42 -9.74 -15.93
C LYS A 51 8.72 -10.07 -15.22
N LYS A 52 8.69 -10.24 -13.92
CA LYS A 52 9.79 -10.78 -13.10
C LYS A 52 9.38 -12.20 -12.73
N GLU A 53 10.27 -13.14 -12.81
CA GLU A 53 10.17 -14.44 -12.14
C GLU A 53 10.19 -14.21 -10.62
N THR A 54 9.13 -13.59 -10.11
CA THR A 54 9.02 -13.33 -8.67
C THR A 54 8.63 -14.64 -8.02
N ASP A 55 9.50 -15.15 -7.19
CA ASP A 55 9.32 -16.41 -6.48
C ASP A 55 8.02 -16.38 -5.65
N ALA A 56 7.29 -17.49 -5.64
CA ALA A 56 6.09 -17.66 -4.81
C ALA A 56 6.36 -17.35 -3.33
N LYS A 57 7.58 -17.57 -2.85
CA LYS A 57 8.01 -17.18 -1.50
C LYS A 57 7.86 -15.69 -1.23
N THR A 58 8.21 -14.83 -2.18
CA THR A 58 8.06 -13.38 -2.04
C THR A 58 6.60 -12.96 -1.89
N LEU A 59 5.68 -13.59 -2.64
CA LEU A 59 4.25 -13.34 -2.49
C LEU A 59 3.74 -13.73 -1.11
N ILE A 60 4.14 -14.91 -0.63
CA ILE A 60 3.77 -15.38 0.70
C ILE A 60 4.30 -14.42 1.76
N LEU A 61 5.55 -13.96 1.65
CA LEU A 61 6.11 -13.02 2.62
C LEU A 61 5.38 -11.67 2.62
N ILE A 62 5.01 -11.15 1.46
CA ILE A 62 4.21 -9.91 1.37
C ILE A 62 2.83 -10.11 2.02
N ALA A 63 2.17 -11.24 1.75
CA ALA A 63 0.89 -11.57 2.38
C ALA A 63 1.00 -11.68 3.92
N VAL A 64 2.08 -12.28 4.42
CA VAL A 64 2.38 -12.35 5.85
C VAL A 64 2.60 -10.94 6.43
N MET A 65 3.32 -10.07 5.74
CA MET A 65 3.53 -8.67 6.19
C MET A 65 2.20 -7.89 6.26
N ILE A 66 1.30 -8.11 5.30
CA ILE A 66 -0.05 -7.54 5.33
C ILE A 66 -0.82 -8.07 6.53
N ALA A 67 -0.80 -9.39 6.76
CA ALA A 67 -1.47 -10.00 7.91
C ALA A 67 -0.94 -9.46 9.23
N PHE A 68 0.37 -9.36 9.42
CA PHE A 68 0.96 -8.75 10.61
C PHE A 68 0.57 -7.28 10.78
N SER A 69 0.48 -6.53 9.69
CA SER A 69 0.05 -5.13 9.72
C SER A 69 -1.41 -5.01 10.19
N VAL A 70 -2.30 -5.87 9.68
CA VAL A 70 -3.72 -5.93 10.07
C VAL A 70 -3.87 -6.34 11.53
N VAL A 71 -3.22 -7.45 11.94
CA VAL A 71 -3.26 -7.94 13.33
C VAL A 71 -2.67 -6.92 14.28
N GLY A 72 -1.53 -6.32 13.92
CA GLY A 72 -0.94 -5.25 14.72
C GLY A 72 -1.89 -4.06 14.91
N ARG A 73 -2.62 -3.65 13.86
CA ARG A 73 -3.64 -2.60 13.99
C ARG A 73 -4.74 -2.97 14.98
N PHE A 74 -5.12 -4.24 15.06
CA PHE A 74 -6.13 -4.71 16.05
C PHE A 74 -5.59 -4.73 17.47
N ILE A 75 -4.41 -5.31 17.68
CA ILE A 75 -3.79 -5.42 19.00
C ILE A 75 -3.55 -4.04 19.62
N PHE A 76 -3.05 -3.11 18.82
CA PHE A 76 -2.70 -1.76 19.26
C PHE A 76 -3.85 -0.75 19.10
N ALA A 77 -5.05 -1.19 18.73
CA ALA A 77 -6.21 -0.31 18.60
C ALA A 77 -6.53 0.51 19.87
N PRO A 78 -6.39 -0.09 21.11
CA PRO A 78 -6.64 0.66 22.35
C PRO A 78 -5.61 1.74 22.66
N LEU A 79 -4.42 1.70 22.03
CA LEU A 79 -3.34 2.66 22.28
C LEU A 79 -3.48 3.88 21.36
N PRO A 80 -3.78 5.08 21.91
CA PRO A 80 -3.91 6.28 21.09
C PRO A 80 -2.59 6.61 20.40
N GLY A 81 -2.67 6.89 19.08
CA GLY A 81 -1.51 7.33 18.30
C GLY A 81 -0.52 6.24 17.89
N PHE A 82 -0.56 5.04 18.46
CA PHE A 82 0.34 3.96 18.08
C PHE A 82 -0.32 3.03 17.04
N LYS A 83 0.19 3.08 15.83
CA LYS A 83 -0.30 2.22 14.72
C LYS A 83 0.88 1.61 13.98
N PRO A 84 1.11 0.29 14.10
CA PRO A 84 2.26 -0.39 13.49
C PRO A 84 2.17 -0.49 11.96
N VAL A 85 1.03 -0.11 11.36
CA VAL A 85 0.80 -0.18 9.91
C VAL A 85 1.90 0.51 9.13
N THR A 86 2.30 1.72 9.54
CA THR A 86 3.35 2.49 8.86
C THR A 86 4.69 1.75 8.89
N ALA A 87 5.08 1.20 10.05
CA ALA A 87 6.32 0.45 10.18
C ALA A 87 6.34 -0.79 9.28
N MET A 88 5.25 -1.58 9.30
CA MET A 88 5.12 -2.77 8.46
C MET A 88 5.14 -2.43 6.97
N THR A 89 4.46 -1.36 6.57
CA THR A 89 4.42 -0.86 5.20
C THR A 89 5.81 -0.42 4.72
N VAL A 90 6.54 0.33 5.55
CA VAL A 90 7.90 0.79 5.26
C VAL A 90 8.86 -0.40 5.16
N LEU A 91 8.84 -1.32 6.12
CA LEU A 91 9.66 -2.53 6.08
C LEU A 91 9.40 -3.35 4.81
N THR A 92 8.14 -3.59 4.48
CA THR A 92 7.80 -4.30 3.23
C THR A 92 8.36 -3.59 2.01
N ALA A 93 8.26 -2.27 1.96
CA ALA A 93 8.78 -1.46 0.87
C ALA A 93 10.30 -1.53 0.75
N MET A 94 11.02 -1.53 1.87
CA MET A 94 12.48 -1.61 1.91
C MET A 94 13.00 -2.96 1.42
N TYR A 95 12.32 -4.05 1.71
CA TYR A 95 12.76 -5.39 1.34
C TYR A 95 12.25 -5.85 -0.02
N PHE A 96 10.99 -5.56 -0.34
CA PHE A 96 10.31 -6.10 -1.53
C PHE A 96 10.03 -5.04 -2.61
N GLY A 97 10.38 -3.78 -2.34
CA GLY A 97 10.25 -2.67 -3.28
C GLY A 97 8.99 -1.85 -3.12
N SER A 98 8.95 -0.74 -3.86
CA SER A 98 7.94 0.31 -3.75
C SER A 98 6.50 -0.17 -4.02
N ASP A 99 6.32 -1.07 -4.99
CA ASP A 99 4.98 -1.58 -5.34
C ASP A 99 4.44 -2.49 -4.24
N ALA A 100 5.30 -3.33 -3.66
CA ALA A 100 4.94 -4.19 -2.54
C ALA A 100 4.57 -3.35 -1.30
N GLY A 101 5.31 -2.27 -1.05
CA GLY A 101 5.00 -1.32 0.01
C GLY A 101 3.65 -0.63 -0.19
N PHE A 102 3.38 -0.14 -1.41
CA PHE A 102 2.09 0.46 -1.73
C PHE A 102 0.94 -0.52 -1.51
N MET A 103 1.08 -1.73 -2.04
CA MET A 103 0.08 -2.78 -1.90
C MET A 103 -0.15 -3.16 -0.43
N THR A 104 0.92 -3.28 0.37
CA THR A 104 0.81 -3.60 1.79
C THR A 104 0.01 -2.54 2.55
N GLY A 105 0.31 -1.25 2.33
CA GLY A 105 -0.43 -0.15 2.95
C GLY A 105 -1.90 -0.14 2.53
N ALA A 106 -2.18 -0.23 1.23
CA ALA A 106 -3.52 -0.21 0.68
C ALA A 106 -4.37 -1.40 1.15
N LEU A 107 -3.83 -2.62 1.07
CA LEU A 107 -4.55 -3.82 1.50
C LEU A 107 -4.75 -3.87 3.02
N THR A 108 -3.78 -3.41 3.81
CA THR A 108 -3.96 -3.27 5.26
C THR A 108 -5.14 -2.35 5.58
N ALA A 109 -5.30 -1.23 4.87
CA ALA A 109 -6.42 -0.31 5.08
C ALA A 109 -7.75 -1.00 4.83
N VAL A 110 -7.95 -1.59 3.66
CA VAL A 110 -9.24 -2.19 3.29
C VAL A 110 -9.58 -3.39 4.15
N ILE A 111 -8.62 -4.30 4.39
CA ILE A 111 -8.86 -5.53 5.17
C ILE A 111 -9.19 -5.17 6.62
N SER A 112 -8.41 -4.30 7.25
CA SER A 112 -8.67 -3.91 8.64
C SER A 112 -9.96 -3.12 8.82
N ASN A 113 -10.40 -2.38 7.78
CA ASN A 113 -11.65 -1.64 7.84
C ASN A 113 -12.90 -2.54 7.75
N PHE A 114 -12.79 -3.83 7.41
CA PHE A 114 -13.90 -4.77 7.62
C PHE A 114 -14.24 -4.90 9.11
N TYR A 115 -13.27 -4.74 9.99
CA TYR A 115 -13.49 -4.74 11.44
C TYR A 115 -13.80 -3.33 11.99
N PHE A 116 -13.02 -2.31 11.58
CA PHE A 116 -13.16 -0.94 12.11
C PHE A 116 -14.28 -0.12 11.43
N GLY A 117 -14.91 -0.68 10.42
CA GLY A 117 -15.94 -0.04 9.62
C GLY A 117 -15.42 0.46 8.27
N GLN A 118 -16.10 0.05 7.22
CA GLN A 118 -15.88 0.56 5.86
C GLN A 118 -16.66 1.86 5.66
N GLY A 119 -16.09 2.77 4.88
CA GLY A 119 -16.73 4.02 4.58
C GLY A 119 -16.03 4.79 3.45
N PRO A 120 -16.51 6.02 3.16
CA PRO A 120 -15.92 6.89 2.12
C PRO A 120 -14.43 7.19 2.36
N TRP A 121 -13.98 7.10 3.60
CA TRP A 121 -12.59 7.30 4.01
C TRP A 121 -11.65 6.16 3.58
N THR A 122 -12.17 4.97 3.30
CA THR A 122 -11.33 3.80 3.00
C THR A 122 -10.41 4.00 1.80
N PRO A 123 -10.85 4.49 0.63
CA PRO A 123 -9.95 4.77 -0.50
C PRO A 123 -8.85 5.78 -0.17
N PHE A 124 -9.18 6.81 0.61
CA PHE A 124 -8.18 7.82 1.04
C PHE A 124 -7.15 7.21 1.99
N GLN A 125 -7.58 6.35 2.90
CA GLN A 125 -6.70 5.64 3.82
C GLN A 125 -5.80 4.66 3.08
N MET A 126 -6.33 3.93 2.10
CA MET A 126 -5.55 3.08 1.20
C MET A 126 -4.45 3.88 0.49
N PHE A 127 -4.80 5.03 -0.06
CA PHE A 127 -3.86 5.92 -0.71
C PHE A 127 -2.79 6.44 0.27
N SER A 128 -3.20 6.94 1.43
CA SER A 128 -2.27 7.52 2.41
C SER A 128 -1.22 6.51 2.89
N TRP A 129 -1.63 5.29 3.23
CA TRP A 129 -0.70 4.26 3.65
C TRP A 129 0.07 3.66 2.47
N GLY A 130 -0.57 3.55 1.31
CA GLY A 130 0.08 3.10 0.09
C GLY A 130 1.20 4.04 -0.35
N ILE A 131 0.96 5.36 -0.34
CA ILE A 131 1.97 6.35 -0.75
C ILE A 131 3.18 6.37 0.20
N ILE A 132 2.97 6.14 1.50
CA ILE A 132 4.07 5.98 2.46
C ILE A 132 4.96 4.80 2.04
N GLY A 133 4.37 3.65 1.71
CA GLY A 133 5.11 2.49 1.23
C GLY A 133 5.81 2.73 -0.10
N LEU A 134 5.13 3.38 -1.04
CA LEU A 134 5.71 3.75 -2.33
C LEU A 134 6.96 4.62 -2.16
N LEU A 135 6.85 5.69 -1.38
CA LEU A 135 7.95 6.60 -1.11
C LEU A 135 9.09 5.91 -0.38
N ALA A 136 8.78 5.14 0.67
CA ALA A 136 9.79 4.39 1.43
C ALA A 136 10.59 3.44 0.51
N GLY A 137 9.94 2.73 -0.42
CA GLY A 137 10.61 1.87 -1.38
C GLY A 137 11.50 2.63 -2.37
N ILE A 138 11.03 3.76 -2.89
CA ILE A 138 11.82 4.62 -3.78
C ILE A 138 13.07 5.17 -3.06
N PHE A 139 12.90 5.62 -1.82
CA PHE A 139 14.03 6.12 -1.01
C PHE A 139 14.99 5.00 -0.62
N ALA A 140 14.48 3.82 -0.26
CA ALA A 140 15.31 2.67 0.06
C ALA A 140 16.20 2.24 -1.11
N GLU A 141 15.68 2.24 -2.34
CA GLU A 141 16.46 1.95 -3.54
C GLU A 141 17.59 2.98 -3.76
N LYS A 142 17.34 4.24 -3.44
CA LYS A 142 18.35 5.30 -3.52
C LYS A 142 19.39 5.17 -2.40
N LEU A 143 18.95 4.89 -1.17
CA LEU A 143 19.83 4.74 0.00
C LEU A 143 20.72 3.51 -0.09
N LYS A 144 20.22 2.37 -0.59
CA LYS A 144 21.02 1.17 -0.84
C LYS A 144 22.21 1.42 -1.79
N LYS A 145 22.11 2.42 -2.66
CA LYS A 145 23.18 2.84 -3.57
C LYS A 145 24.16 3.82 -2.90
N SER A 146 23.83 4.35 -1.75
CA SER A 146 24.67 5.28 -1.00
C SER A 146 25.62 4.52 -0.07
N LYS A 147 26.94 4.80 -0.16
CA LYS A 147 27.96 4.23 0.74
C LYS A 147 27.68 4.54 2.21
N VAL A 148 26.97 5.64 2.50
CA VAL A 148 26.60 6.07 3.85
C VAL A 148 25.61 5.10 4.49
N PHE A 149 24.65 4.57 3.74
CA PHE A 149 23.69 3.59 4.25
C PHE A 149 24.35 2.25 4.61
N LEU A 150 25.31 1.81 3.79
CA LEU A 150 26.07 0.57 4.04
C LEU A 150 27.01 0.66 5.24
N SER A 151 27.33 1.88 5.74
CA SER A 151 28.18 2.08 6.91
C SER A 151 27.42 2.18 8.24
N ILE A 152 26.06 2.21 8.19
CA ILE A 152 25.19 2.35 9.38
C ILE A 152 24.58 0.98 9.77
N PHE A 153 24.61 -0.01 8.85
CA PHE A 153 24.18 -1.38 9.04
C PHE A 153 25.31 -2.37 8.78
#